data_1499fbea60569646b3f6ac0e0dff759d
#
_entry.id   1499fbea60569646b3f6ac0e0dff759d
#
_cell.length_a   1.000
_cell.length_b   1.000
_cell.length_c   1.000
_cell.angle_alpha   90.00
_cell.angle_beta   90.00
_cell.angle_gamma   90.00
#
_symmetry.space_group_name_H-M   'P 1'
#
loop_
_entity.id
_entity.type
_entity.pdbx_description
1 polymer ?
#
loop_
_entity_poly.entity_id
_entity_poly.type
_entity_poly.pdbx_seq_one_letter_code
_entity_poly.pdbx_strand_id
1 'polypeptide(L)'
;MRLSFAPLLKTCHNRAISVAQRTGMIEKTFSQQGALGQAIPGFQPRQAQVDMAKAVASAIANQSQLVVEAGTGTGKTFAYLVPALLSGKKVIISTGSKNLQEQLFHRDLPLMVSALGFFGQVALLKGRANYLCLDRLSRQMVE
;
A
#
# COMPACT_ATOMS: atom_id res chain seq x y z
N MET A 1 -6.37 4.50 -10.82
CA MET A 1 -5.28 3.66 -10.27
C MET A 1 -5.64 2.19 -10.48
N ARG A 2 -4.84 1.43 -11.19
CA ARG A 2 -5.07 0.00 -11.46
C ARG A 2 -4.24 -0.82 -10.49
N LEU A 3 -4.87 -1.61 -9.63
CA LEU A 3 -4.20 -2.57 -8.77
C LEU A 3 -4.22 -3.93 -9.46
N SER A 4 -3.06 -4.52 -9.72
CA SER A 4 -2.93 -5.86 -10.29
C SER A 4 -2.41 -6.83 -9.24
N PHE A 5 -3.10 -7.96 -9.07
CA PHE A 5 -2.72 -8.98 -8.10
C PHE A 5 -2.26 -10.23 -8.85
N ALA A 6 -1.01 -10.62 -8.65
CA ALA A 6 -0.46 -11.86 -9.21
C ALA A 6 -0.48 -12.98 -8.16
N PRO A 7 -0.89 -14.20 -8.52
CA PRO A 7 -0.81 -15.34 -7.61
C PRO A 7 0.61 -15.90 -7.61
N LEU A 8 1.34 -15.84 -6.50
CA LEU A 8 2.60 -16.59 -6.34
C LEU A 8 2.79 -17.11 -4.92
N LEU A 9 2.81 -18.45 -4.90
CA LEU A 9 3.50 -19.39 -3.98
C LEU A 9 3.46 -19.16 -2.45
N LYS A 10 2.95 -20.25 -1.88
CA LYS A 10 2.92 -20.70 -0.48
C LYS A 10 4.19 -20.38 0.31
N THR A 11 4.05 -19.81 1.48
CA THR A 11 4.40 -20.37 2.79
C THR A 11 4.53 -19.26 3.82
N CYS A 12 3.50 -19.14 4.59
CA CYS A 12 3.55 -18.91 6.03
C CYS A 12 2.13 -19.20 6.52
N HIS A 13 2.00 -19.96 7.60
CA HIS A 13 0.75 -20.35 8.23
C HIS A 13 -0.09 -19.09 8.55
N ASN A 14 -0.87 -18.63 7.59
CA ASN A 14 -1.87 -17.62 7.81
C ASN A 14 -3.22 -18.33 7.86
N ARG A 15 -3.74 -18.56 9.07
CA ARG A 15 -5.14 -18.92 9.27
C ARG A 15 -5.95 -18.00 8.36
N ALA A 16 -6.79 -18.59 7.52
CA ALA A 16 -7.66 -17.83 6.62
C ALA A 16 -8.55 -16.91 7.46
N ILE A 17 -8.13 -15.66 7.58
CA ILE A 17 -8.90 -14.62 8.27
C ILE A 17 -10.16 -14.37 7.43
N SER A 18 -11.34 -14.52 8.02
CA SER A 18 -12.61 -14.31 7.33
C SER A 18 -12.74 -12.84 6.85
N VAL A 19 -13.59 -12.62 5.86
CA VAL A 19 -13.87 -11.26 5.35
C VAL A 19 -14.38 -10.35 6.47
N ALA A 20 -15.25 -10.87 7.35
CA ALA A 20 -15.77 -10.12 8.50
C ALA A 20 -14.66 -9.70 9.48
N GLN A 21 -13.72 -10.58 9.78
CA GLN A 21 -12.57 -10.26 10.65
C GLN A 21 -11.67 -9.20 10.02
N ARG A 22 -11.43 -9.24 8.71
CA ARG A 22 -10.65 -8.23 7.99
C ARG A 22 -11.33 -6.86 8.02
N THR A 23 -12.66 -6.82 7.85
CA THR A 23 -13.44 -5.59 7.94
C THR A 23 -13.34 -4.96 9.33
N GLY A 24 -13.49 -5.75 10.39
CA GLY A 24 -13.31 -5.28 11.76
C GLY A 24 -11.90 -4.78 12.07
N MET A 25 -10.86 -5.43 11.50
CA MET A 25 -9.48 -4.95 11.63
C MET A 25 -9.28 -3.60 10.94
N ILE A 26 -9.89 -3.38 9.77
CA ILE A 26 -9.81 -2.11 9.05
C ILE A 26 -10.47 -1.00 9.87
N GLU A 27 -11.69 -1.20 10.36
CA GLU A 27 -12.39 -0.21 11.19
C GLU A 27 -11.58 0.17 12.42
N LYS A 28 -11.06 -0.83 13.12
CA LYS A 28 -10.18 -0.61 14.27
C LYS A 28 -8.93 0.18 13.89
N THR A 29 -8.29 -0.14 12.77
CA THR A 29 -7.07 0.55 12.30
C THR A 29 -7.33 2.03 12.03
N PHE A 30 -8.47 2.36 11.41
CA PHE A 30 -8.86 3.73 11.09
C PHE A 30 -9.57 4.47 12.24
N SER A 31 -9.73 3.88 13.42
CA SER A 31 -10.29 4.59 14.58
C SER A 31 -9.28 5.56 15.21
N GLN A 32 -9.74 6.52 15.99
CA GLN A 32 -8.85 7.42 16.74
C GLN A 32 -7.94 6.69 17.72
N GLN A 33 -8.42 5.60 18.30
CA GLN A 33 -7.65 4.74 19.21
C GLN A 33 -6.90 3.61 18.47
N GLY A 34 -7.08 3.52 17.15
CA GLY A 34 -6.45 2.53 16.31
C GLY A 34 -5.01 2.89 15.93
N ALA A 35 -4.41 2.01 15.14
CA ALA A 35 -3.01 2.15 14.73
C ALA A 35 -2.72 3.49 14.04
N LEU A 36 -3.63 3.98 13.17
CA LEU A 36 -3.46 5.26 12.50
C LEU A 36 -3.66 6.46 13.44
N GLY A 37 -4.65 6.36 14.33
CA GLY A 37 -4.89 7.42 15.33
C GLY A 37 -3.72 7.60 16.29
N GLN A 38 -3.03 6.52 16.63
CA GLN A 38 -1.84 6.56 17.49
C GLN A 38 -0.57 7.03 16.75
N ALA A 39 -0.45 6.66 15.48
CA ALA A 39 0.76 6.95 14.69
C ALA A 39 0.76 8.35 14.05
N ILE A 40 -0.42 8.95 13.82
CA ILE A 40 -0.56 10.22 13.09
C ILE A 40 -1.17 11.28 14.01
N PRO A 41 -0.40 12.30 14.43
CA PRO A 41 -0.93 13.39 15.24
C PRO A 41 -2.10 14.09 14.54
N GLY A 42 -3.22 14.26 15.24
CA GLY A 42 -4.40 14.91 14.69
C GLY A 42 -5.19 14.06 13.67
N PHE A 43 -4.94 12.75 13.61
CA PHE A 43 -5.70 11.87 12.74
C PHE A 43 -7.19 11.92 13.06
N GLN A 44 -8.00 12.17 12.04
CA GLN A 44 -9.45 12.12 12.13
C GLN A 44 -9.99 11.05 11.17
N PRO A 45 -10.68 10.03 11.66
CA PRO A 45 -11.32 9.03 10.83
C PRO A 45 -12.32 9.68 9.87
N ARG A 46 -12.30 9.27 8.61
CA ARG A 46 -13.25 9.69 7.59
C ARG A 46 -13.97 8.48 7.05
N GLN A 47 -15.30 8.50 7.05
CA GLN A 47 -16.11 7.36 6.64
C GLN A 47 -15.76 6.92 5.20
N ALA A 48 -15.64 7.84 4.27
CA ALA A 48 -15.25 7.54 2.87
C ALA A 48 -13.91 6.82 2.75
N GLN A 49 -12.96 7.12 3.64
CA GLN A 49 -11.64 6.44 3.69
C GLN A 49 -11.79 4.99 4.18
N VAL A 50 -12.61 4.78 5.21
CA VAL A 50 -12.91 3.44 5.75
C VAL A 50 -13.66 2.60 4.71
N ASP A 51 -14.65 3.17 4.05
CA ASP A 51 -15.44 2.48 3.01
C ASP A 51 -14.57 2.06 1.83
N MET A 52 -13.70 2.95 1.37
CA MET A 52 -12.71 2.61 0.34
C MET A 52 -11.77 1.48 0.80
N ALA A 53 -11.28 1.54 2.04
CA ALA A 53 -10.39 0.50 2.58
C ALA A 53 -11.09 -0.87 2.64
N LYS A 54 -12.36 -0.91 3.04
CA LYS A 54 -13.18 -2.13 3.04
C LYS A 54 -13.40 -2.67 1.62
N ALA A 55 -13.70 -1.79 0.67
CA ALA A 55 -13.87 -2.17 -0.73
C ALA A 55 -12.59 -2.77 -1.32
N VAL A 56 -11.44 -2.17 -1.03
CA VAL A 56 -10.12 -2.69 -1.44
C VAL A 56 -9.85 -4.04 -0.78
N ALA A 57 -10.13 -4.21 0.52
CA ALA A 57 -9.94 -5.49 1.21
C ALA A 57 -10.83 -6.59 0.61
N SER A 58 -12.06 -6.28 0.29
CA SER A 58 -12.99 -7.20 -0.38
C SER A 58 -12.50 -7.59 -1.77
N ALA A 59 -12.05 -6.63 -2.57
CA ALA A 59 -11.48 -6.90 -3.90
C ALA A 59 -10.24 -7.79 -3.84
N ILE A 60 -9.35 -7.58 -2.85
CA ILE A 60 -8.18 -8.42 -2.62
C ILE A 60 -8.58 -9.85 -2.21
N ALA A 61 -9.57 -9.98 -1.34
CA ALA A 61 -10.05 -11.28 -0.86
C ALA A 61 -10.69 -12.09 -1.98
N ASN A 62 -11.54 -11.45 -2.78
CA ASN A 62 -12.32 -12.06 -3.85
C ASN A 62 -11.57 -12.13 -5.19
N GLN A 63 -10.34 -11.61 -5.26
CA GLN A 63 -9.55 -11.51 -6.50
C GLN A 63 -10.33 -10.80 -7.63
N SER A 64 -11.11 -9.80 -7.26
CA SER A 64 -11.95 -9.02 -8.17
C SER A 64 -11.31 -7.69 -8.55
N GLN A 65 -11.84 -7.06 -9.59
CA GLN A 65 -11.45 -5.71 -10.00
C GLN A 65 -12.24 -4.67 -9.21
N LEU A 66 -11.57 -3.57 -8.87
CA LEU A 66 -12.18 -2.42 -8.21
C LEU A 66 -11.69 -1.14 -8.87
N VAL A 67 -12.61 -0.28 -9.24
CA VAL A 67 -12.34 1.08 -9.70
C VAL A 67 -12.91 2.04 -8.68
N VAL A 68 -12.09 2.96 -8.18
CA VAL A 68 -12.51 3.94 -7.18
C VAL A 68 -12.15 5.34 -7.65
N GLU A 69 -13.13 6.22 -7.63
CA GLU A 69 -12.94 7.65 -7.76
C GLU A 69 -13.11 8.31 -6.40
N ALA A 70 -12.15 9.11 -6.00
CA ALA A 70 -12.19 9.85 -4.75
C ALA A 70 -11.44 11.18 -4.91
N GLY A 71 -11.99 12.25 -4.36
CA GLY A 71 -11.40 13.59 -4.41
C GLY A 71 -10.02 13.69 -3.78
N THR A 72 -9.32 14.79 -4.03
CA THR A 72 -8.03 15.08 -3.37
C THR A 72 -8.23 15.26 -1.86
N GLY A 73 -7.24 14.87 -1.07
CA GLY A 73 -7.29 15.03 0.39
C GLY A 73 -8.17 14.04 1.14
N THR A 74 -8.81 13.08 0.48
CA THR A 74 -9.64 12.05 1.14
C THR A 74 -8.86 10.96 1.87
N GLY A 75 -7.52 10.98 1.80
CA GLY A 75 -6.68 9.96 2.43
C GLY A 75 -6.63 8.63 1.66
N LYS A 76 -6.80 8.67 0.34
CA LYS A 76 -6.77 7.49 -0.55
C LYS A 76 -5.56 6.59 -0.30
N THR A 77 -4.39 7.17 -0.07
CA THR A 77 -3.15 6.43 0.14
C THR A 77 -3.27 5.43 1.27
N PHE A 78 -3.76 5.85 2.42
CA PHE A 78 -3.95 4.95 3.55
C PHE A 78 -5.09 3.97 3.32
N ALA A 79 -6.15 4.40 2.63
CA ALA A 79 -7.28 3.55 2.33
C ALA A 79 -6.93 2.32 1.47
N TYR A 80 -5.92 2.40 0.60
CA TYR A 80 -5.46 1.21 -0.13
C TYR A 80 -4.22 0.55 0.49
N LEU A 81 -3.34 1.29 1.17
CA LEU A 81 -2.15 0.71 1.81
C LEU A 81 -2.51 -0.21 2.98
N VAL A 82 -3.41 0.21 3.85
CA VAL A 82 -3.82 -0.59 5.01
C VAL A 82 -4.30 -1.98 4.61
N PRO A 83 -5.32 -2.14 3.74
CA PRO A 83 -5.75 -3.47 3.34
C PRO A 83 -4.70 -4.24 2.53
N ALA A 84 -3.85 -3.56 1.76
CA ALA A 84 -2.75 -4.19 1.03
C ALA A 84 -1.74 -4.83 1.98
N LEU A 85 -1.27 -4.09 3.00
CA LEU A 85 -0.33 -4.59 4.01
C LEU A 85 -0.95 -5.69 4.87
N LEU A 86 -2.20 -5.52 5.31
CA LEU A 86 -2.92 -6.51 6.12
C LEU A 86 -3.31 -7.79 5.34
N SER A 87 -3.25 -7.75 4.01
CA SER A 87 -3.64 -8.91 3.18
C SER A 87 -2.68 -10.08 3.29
N GLY A 88 -1.41 -9.84 3.64
CA GLY A 88 -0.33 -10.82 3.60
C GLY A 88 0.03 -11.30 2.19
N LYS A 89 -0.53 -10.66 1.16
CA LYS A 89 -0.27 -11.01 -0.25
C LYS A 89 0.86 -10.15 -0.83
N LYS A 90 1.47 -10.63 -1.91
CA LYS A 90 2.35 -9.82 -2.73
C LYS A 90 1.53 -8.77 -3.47
N VAL A 91 1.82 -7.50 -3.27
CA VAL A 91 1.10 -6.37 -3.85
C VAL A 91 2.06 -5.52 -4.68
N ILE A 92 1.62 -5.10 -5.86
CA ILE A 92 2.32 -4.14 -6.71
C ILE A 92 1.47 -2.88 -6.78
N ILE A 93 2.07 -1.74 -6.41
CA ILE A 93 1.44 -0.43 -6.47
C ILE A 93 2.09 0.37 -7.58
N SER A 94 1.33 0.69 -8.62
CA SER A 94 1.76 1.53 -9.73
C SER A 94 1.26 2.96 -9.55
N THR A 95 2.13 3.94 -9.73
CA THR A 95 1.81 5.37 -9.62
C THR A 95 2.03 6.08 -10.94
N GLY A 96 1.23 7.12 -11.21
CA GLY A 96 1.31 7.89 -12.44
C GLY A 96 2.45 8.91 -12.50
N SER A 97 3.12 9.22 -11.38
CA SER A 97 4.22 10.18 -11.32
C SER A 97 5.34 9.73 -10.38
N LYS A 98 6.56 10.18 -10.68
CA LYS A 98 7.74 9.93 -9.84
C LYS A 98 7.58 10.56 -8.45
N ASN A 99 7.05 11.77 -8.37
CA ASN A 99 6.84 12.46 -7.09
C ASN A 99 5.90 11.68 -6.17
N LEU A 100 4.80 11.14 -6.72
CA LEU A 100 3.90 10.31 -5.95
C LEU A 100 4.55 8.99 -5.53
N GLN A 101 5.40 8.41 -6.38
CA GLN A 101 6.16 7.21 -6.06
C GLN A 101 7.14 7.44 -4.91
N GLU A 102 7.90 8.55 -4.94
CA GLU A 102 8.84 8.95 -3.89
C GLU A 102 8.11 9.23 -2.57
N GLN A 103 7.02 10.00 -2.61
CA GLN A 103 6.21 10.27 -1.44
C GLN A 103 5.68 8.97 -0.81
N LEU A 104 5.16 8.08 -1.64
CA LEU A 104 4.62 6.80 -1.17
C LEU A 104 5.70 5.96 -0.49
N PHE A 105 6.87 5.82 -1.13
CA PHE A 105 7.93 4.94 -0.65
C PHE A 105 8.67 5.49 0.56
N HIS A 106 8.99 6.78 0.56
CA HIS A 106 9.85 7.38 1.61
C HIS A 106 9.06 7.98 2.79
N ARG A 107 7.78 8.25 2.63
CA ARG A 107 6.96 8.87 3.69
C ARG A 107 5.79 7.98 4.13
N ASP A 108 4.92 7.62 3.20
CA ASP A 108 3.64 7.01 3.55
C ASP A 108 3.80 5.52 3.93
N LEU A 109 4.63 4.76 3.20
CA LEU A 109 4.89 3.35 3.49
C LEU A 109 5.62 3.12 4.82
N PRO A 110 6.73 3.82 5.15
CA PRO A 110 7.40 3.64 6.45
C PRO A 110 6.47 3.92 7.63
N LEU A 111 5.64 4.96 7.52
CA LEU A 111 4.64 5.29 8.52
C LEU A 111 3.63 4.14 8.71
N MET A 112 3.11 3.60 7.61
CA MET A 112 2.15 2.48 7.64
C MET A 112 2.78 1.18 8.14
N VAL A 113 4.00 0.87 7.70
CA VAL A 113 4.77 -0.30 8.15
C VAL A 113 4.95 -0.25 9.67
N SER A 114 5.36 0.90 10.21
CA SER A 114 5.51 1.11 11.65
C SER A 114 4.18 1.02 12.39
N ALA A 115 3.15 1.73 11.93
CA ALA A 115 1.84 1.78 12.58
C ALA A 115 1.14 0.42 12.63
N LEU A 116 1.30 -0.39 11.60
CA LEU A 116 0.66 -1.72 11.49
C LEU A 116 1.53 -2.86 12.01
N GLY A 117 2.78 -2.61 12.42
CA GLY A 117 3.72 -3.65 12.79
C GLY A 117 3.97 -4.63 11.64
N PHE A 118 4.12 -4.14 10.42
CA PHE A 118 4.32 -4.98 9.23
C PHE A 118 5.78 -5.42 9.12
N PHE A 119 6.02 -6.73 9.00
CA PHE A 119 7.37 -7.32 8.91
C PHE A 119 7.75 -7.79 7.50
N GLY A 120 6.94 -7.48 6.48
CA GLY A 120 7.24 -7.88 5.11
C GLY A 120 8.29 -6.98 4.45
N GLN A 121 8.79 -7.43 3.29
CA GLN A 121 9.72 -6.66 2.49
C GLN A 121 8.98 -5.66 1.60
N VAL A 122 9.52 -4.45 1.50
CA VAL A 122 9.04 -3.38 0.63
C VAL A 122 10.18 -2.97 -0.30
N ALA A 123 9.89 -2.86 -1.60
CA ALA A 123 10.88 -2.49 -2.60
C ALA A 123 10.33 -1.42 -3.55
N LEU A 124 11.21 -0.53 -3.99
CA LEU A 124 10.92 0.49 -5.00
C LEU A 124 11.51 0.06 -6.34
N LEU A 125 10.69 0.06 -7.38
CA LEU A 125 11.14 -0.17 -8.75
C LEU A 125 10.79 1.05 -9.61
N LYS A 126 11.81 1.63 -10.22
CA LYS A 126 11.67 2.74 -11.18
C LYS A 126 11.86 2.24 -12.61
N GLY A 127 11.41 2.99 -13.59
CA GLY A 127 11.72 2.71 -14.98
C GLY A 127 13.24 2.78 -15.25
N ARG A 128 13.72 1.99 -16.22
CA ARG A 128 15.15 1.86 -16.55
C ARG A 128 15.89 3.20 -16.72
N ALA A 129 15.22 4.21 -17.28
CA ALA A 129 15.80 5.54 -17.49
C ALA A 129 16.15 6.29 -16.19
N ASN A 130 15.72 5.80 -15.03
CA ASN A 130 16.02 6.42 -13.72
C ASN A 130 17.19 5.75 -13.00
N TYR A 131 17.84 4.78 -13.62
CA TYR A 131 19.02 4.11 -13.08
C TYR A 131 20.26 4.46 -13.92
N LEU A 132 21.40 4.58 -13.24
CA LEU A 132 22.68 4.75 -13.90
C LEU A 132 23.02 3.50 -14.73
N CYS A 133 23.34 3.71 -16.00
CA CYS A 133 23.88 2.65 -16.86
C CYS A 133 25.40 2.59 -16.70
N LEU A 134 25.91 1.57 -16.03
CA LEU A 134 27.34 1.42 -15.76
C LEU A 134 28.16 1.29 -17.05
N ASP A 135 27.64 0.64 -18.09
CA ASP A 135 28.31 0.51 -19.39
C ASP A 135 28.48 1.88 -20.07
N ARG A 136 27.45 2.74 -20.04
CA ARG A 136 27.57 4.10 -20.57
C ARG A 136 28.53 4.96 -19.75
N LEU A 137 28.49 4.82 -18.44
CA LEU A 137 29.40 5.54 -17.56
C LEU A 137 30.85 5.18 -17.84
N SER A 138 31.17 3.87 -17.92
CA SER A 138 32.54 3.41 -18.19
C SER A 138 33.07 3.89 -19.53
N ARG A 139 32.22 3.94 -20.56
CA ARG A 139 32.64 4.49 -21.88
C ARG A 139 32.98 5.98 -21.83
N GLN A 140 32.23 6.77 -21.06
CA GLN A 140 32.48 8.19 -20.91
C GLN A 140 33.69 8.52 -20.01
N MET A 141 34.12 7.59 -19.16
CA MET A 141 35.31 7.79 -18.31
C MET A 141 36.65 7.44 -19.03
N VAL A 142 36.58 6.85 -20.21
CA VAL A 142 37.76 6.42 -20.99
C VAL A 142 38.10 7.42 -22.11
N GLU A 143 37.23 8.41 -22.38
CA GLU A 143 37.49 9.58 -23.24
C GLU A 143 38.12 10.74 -22.43
#